data_868d389618ea7de830996c2c4abebccb
#
_entry.id   868d389618ea7de830996c2c4abebccb
#
_cell.length_a   1.000
_cell.length_b   1.000
_cell.length_c   1.000
_cell.angle_alpha   90.00
_cell.angle_beta   90.00
_cell.angle_gamma   90.00
#
_symmetry.space_group_name_H-M   'P 1'
#
loop_
_entity.id
_entity.type
_entity.pdbx_description
1 polymer ?
#
loop_
_entity_poly.entity_id
_entity_poly.type
_entity_poly.pdbx_seq_one_letter_code
_entity_poly.pdbx_strand_id
1 'polypeptide(L)'
;MIIVGPEDPLVNGIHDFFAKDEQTKPIAIIGPKKKAASLEGSKDFAKKFLIRHNIPTASYATFTKDNLNDGFEFLKTLTPPYVLKADGLAAGKGVLIIDNLEEANNELREMLVGEKFGIASSKVVIEEFLDGIELSCFVLTDGVNYKVLPTAKDYKRIGEGDSGLNTGGMGAISPVPFAKKELLNKIEQNI
;
A
#
# COMPACT_ATOMS: atom_id res chain seq x y z
N MET A 1 2.42 8.48 -26.18
CA MET A 1 1.92 8.45 -24.80
C MET A 1 2.20 7.07 -24.21
N ILE A 2 2.66 7.01 -22.98
CA ILE A 2 2.91 5.76 -22.23
C ILE A 2 2.11 5.80 -20.93
N ILE A 3 1.41 4.74 -20.61
CA ILE A 3 0.74 4.54 -19.31
C ILE A 3 1.59 3.54 -18.54
N VAL A 4 2.08 3.93 -17.38
CA VAL A 4 2.95 3.09 -16.55
C VAL A 4 2.07 2.36 -15.53
N GLY A 5 1.88 1.05 -15.73
CA GLY A 5 1.07 0.20 -14.85
C GLY A 5 1.81 -0.25 -13.59
N PRO A 6 3.05 -0.80 -13.70
CA PRO A 6 3.79 -1.27 -12.54
C PRO A 6 4.30 -0.12 -11.65
N GLU A 7 4.30 -0.35 -10.33
CA GLU A 7 4.74 0.61 -9.33
C GLU A 7 6.26 0.82 -9.32
N ASP A 8 7.06 -0.23 -9.53
CA ASP A 8 8.52 -0.17 -9.50
C ASP A 8 9.13 0.92 -10.40
N PRO A 9 8.80 0.99 -11.70
CA PRO A 9 9.32 2.05 -12.57
C PRO A 9 8.93 3.45 -12.09
N LEU A 10 7.73 3.61 -11.53
CA LEU A 10 7.25 4.90 -11.03
C LEU A 10 8.02 5.34 -9.78
N VAL A 11 8.20 4.44 -8.82
CA VAL A 11 8.99 4.66 -7.59
C VAL A 11 10.45 4.94 -7.93
N ASN A 12 10.99 4.29 -8.95
CA ASN A 12 12.34 4.53 -9.45
C ASN A 12 12.47 5.81 -10.29
N GLY A 13 11.35 6.46 -10.67
CA GLY A 13 11.33 7.79 -11.26
C GLY A 13 11.32 7.82 -12.79
N ILE A 14 10.69 6.85 -13.44
CA ILE A 14 10.57 6.81 -14.90
C ILE A 14 9.94 8.09 -15.46
N HIS A 15 8.92 8.64 -14.79
CA HIS A 15 8.30 9.91 -15.21
C HIS A 15 9.32 11.05 -15.21
N ASP A 16 10.13 11.16 -14.13
CA ASP A 16 11.13 12.20 -13.99
C ASP A 16 12.27 12.02 -14.99
N PHE A 17 12.63 10.79 -15.35
CA PHE A 17 13.61 10.47 -16.38
C PHE A 17 13.14 11.01 -17.74
N PHE A 18 11.93 10.65 -18.18
CA PHE A 18 11.38 11.11 -19.44
C PHE A 18 11.24 12.65 -19.50
N ALA A 19 10.88 13.27 -18.38
CA ALA A 19 10.72 14.73 -18.32
C ALA A 19 12.04 15.52 -18.43
N LYS A 20 13.18 14.89 -18.14
CA LYS A 20 14.51 15.51 -18.16
C LYS A 20 15.28 15.32 -19.45
N ASP A 21 15.03 14.24 -20.16
CA ASP A 21 15.73 13.88 -21.38
C ASP A 21 15.06 14.53 -22.60
N GLU A 22 15.80 15.30 -23.37
CA GLU A 22 15.27 16.07 -24.50
C GLU A 22 14.68 15.20 -25.63
N GLN A 23 15.12 13.95 -25.76
CA GLN A 23 14.60 13.02 -26.76
C GLN A 23 13.28 12.39 -26.33
N THR A 24 13.09 12.17 -25.03
CA THR A 24 11.91 11.51 -24.48
C THR A 24 10.87 12.48 -23.91
N LYS A 25 11.24 13.69 -23.58
CA LYS A 25 10.37 14.75 -23.04
C LYS A 25 9.08 15.00 -23.84
N PRO A 26 9.06 14.89 -25.19
CA PRO A 26 7.80 15.01 -25.95
C PRO A 26 6.83 13.85 -25.75
N ILE A 27 7.26 12.76 -25.11
CA ILE A 27 6.44 11.58 -24.86
C ILE A 27 5.66 11.77 -23.55
N ALA A 28 4.35 11.91 -23.66
CA ALA A 28 3.48 12.03 -22.49
C ALA A 28 3.52 10.73 -21.66
N ILE A 29 3.84 10.85 -20.38
CA ILE A 29 3.82 9.75 -19.40
C ILE A 29 2.62 9.93 -18.46
N ILE A 30 1.76 8.91 -18.40
CA ILE A 30 0.68 8.81 -17.43
C ILE A 30 1.17 7.96 -16.26
N GLY A 31 1.27 8.59 -15.12
CA GLY A 31 1.74 8.01 -13.86
C GLY A 31 2.37 9.08 -12.98
N PRO A 32 2.46 8.86 -11.66
CA PRO A 32 3.02 9.84 -10.74
C PRO A 32 4.53 10.03 -10.96
N LYS A 33 5.02 11.23 -10.65
CA LYS A 33 6.44 11.50 -10.50
C LYS A 33 6.99 10.77 -9.27
N LYS A 34 8.31 10.57 -9.22
CA LYS A 34 9.00 9.84 -8.14
C LYS A 34 8.55 10.24 -6.74
N LYS A 35 8.42 11.55 -6.48
CA LYS A 35 7.99 12.05 -5.16
C LYS A 35 6.57 11.62 -4.79
N ALA A 36 5.64 11.64 -5.74
CA ALA A 36 4.27 11.16 -5.50
C ALA A 36 4.21 9.63 -5.44
N ALA A 37 4.97 8.93 -6.27
CA ALA A 37 5.09 7.48 -6.25
C ALA A 37 5.66 6.93 -4.93
N SER A 38 6.31 7.77 -4.10
CA SER A 38 6.76 7.38 -2.75
C SER A 38 5.60 6.99 -1.82
N LEU A 39 4.36 7.39 -2.12
CA LEU A 39 3.18 6.91 -1.40
C LEU A 39 2.96 5.40 -1.54
N GLU A 40 3.36 4.82 -2.67
CA GLU A 40 3.38 3.37 -2.88
C GLU A 40 4.72 2.76 -2.45
N GLY A 41 5.81 3.48 -2.69
CA GLY A 41 7.17 2.99 -2.42
C GLY A 41 7.54 2.85 -0.95
N SER A 42 6.85 3.54 -0.04
CA SER A 42 7.08 3.46 1.41
C SER A 42 5.77 3.60 2.18
N LYS A 43 5.42 2.55 2.90
CA LYS A 43 4.20 2.52 3.74
C LYS A 43 4.29 3.50 4.91
N ASP A 44 5.47 3.63 5.52
CA ASP A 44 5.74 4.62 6.56
C ASP A 44 5.53 6.06 6.04
N PHE A 45 6.04 6.35 4.83
CA PHE A 45 5.81 7.64 4.19
C PHE A 45 4.33 7.88 3.91
N ALA A 46 3.63 6.88 3.34
CA ALA A 46 2.20 6.95 3.07
C ALA A 46 1.40 7.22 4.35
N LYS A 47 1.66 6.46 5.42
CA LYS A 47 0.97 6.65 6.71
C LYS A 47 1.19 8.05 7.30
N LYS A 48 2.42 8.54 7.28
CA LYS A 48 2.74 9.91 7.73
C LYS A 48 2.04 10.97 6.89
N PHE A 49 1.92 10.73 5.57
CA PHE A 49 1.20 11.61 4.66
C PHE A 49 -0.30 11.63 5.00
N LEU A 50 -0.92 10.45 5.13
CA LEU A 50 -2.35 10.31 5.43
C LEU A 50 -2.72 11.03 6.75
N ILE A 51 -1.95 10.81 7.82
CA ILE A 51 -2.19 11.50 9.10
C ILE A 51 -2.02 13.01 8.98
N ARG A 52 -0.96 13.48 8.32
CA ARG A 52 -0.72 14.92 8.13
C ARG A 52 -1.86 15.63 7.40
N HIS A 53 -2.53 14.93 6.52
CA HIS A 53 -3.64 15.47 5.73
C HIS A 53 -5.02 15.06 6.26
N ASN A 54 -5.09 14.46 7.47
CA ASN A 54 -6.33 13.98 8.09
C ASN A 54 -7.12 12.99 7.22
N ILE A 55 -6.42 12.20 6.41
CA ILE A 55 -7.02 11.15 5.59
C ILE A 55 -7.18 9.91 6.46
N PRO A 56 -8.38 9.30 6.52
CA PRO A 56 -8.63 8.11 7.33
C PRO A 56 -7.69 6.96 6.94
N THR A 57 -7.08 6.34 7.94
CA THR A 57 -6.22 5.18 7.77
C THR A 57 -6.21 4.32 9.04
N ALA A 58 -5.81 3.06 8.95
CA ALA A 58 -5.62 2.19 10.09
C ALA A 58 -4.63 2.79 11.09
N SER A 59 -4.89 2.60 12.39
CA SER A 59 -3.93 2.91 13.46
C SER A 59 -2.63 2.14 13.20
N TYR A 60 -1.48 2.77 13.40
CA TYR A 60 -0.21 2.14 13.07
C TYR A 60 0.94 2.66 13.92
N ALA A 61 2.03 1.90 13.93
CA ALA A 61 3.34 2.38 14.35
C ALA A 61 4.43 1.75 13.46
N THR A 62 5.56 2.43 13.34
CA THR A 62 6.69 2.00 12.50
C THR A 62 7.88 1.65 13.37
N PHE A 63 8.48 0.50 13.11
CA PHE A 63 9.59 -0.04 13.89
C PHE A 63 10.78 -0.40 12.99
N THR A 64 11.96 -0.32 13.61
CA THR A 64 13.25 -0.74 13.05
C THR A 64 13.90 -1.73 14.01
N LYS A 65 15.03 -2.32 13.64
CA LYS A 65 15.80 -3.17 14.56
C LYS A 65 16.20 -2.47 15.85
N ASP A 66 16.37 -1.13 15.82
CA ASP A 66 16.85 -0.36 16.97
C ASP A 66 15.77 -0.18 18.05
N ASN A 67 14.50 -0.27 17.67
CA ASN A 67 13.34 -0.18 18.58
C ASN A 67 12.42 -1.40 18.52
N LEU A 68 12.97 -2.58 18.25
CA LEU A 68 12.24 -3.85 18.15
C LEU A 68 11.41 -4.15 19.41
N ASN A 69 11.96 -3.85 20.61
CA ASN A 69 11.24 -4.09 21.86
C ASN A 69 9.97 -3.24 21.98
N ASP A 70 10.01 -1.99 21.51
CA ASP A 70 8.82 -1.14 21.47
C ASP A 70 7.78 -1.72 20.51
N GLY A 71 8.21 -2.40 19.43
CA GLY A 71 7.35 -3.13 18.53
C GLY A 71 6.61 -4.28 19.21
N PHE A 72 7.27 -5.03 20.06
CA PHE A 72 6.63 -6.09 20.87
C PHE A 72 5.60 -5.52 21.85
N GLU A 73 5.91 -4.40 22.50
CA GLU A 73 4.95 -3.74 23.39
C GLU A 73 3.75 -3.18 22.60
N PHE A 74 3.99 -2.62 21.42
CA PHE A 74 2.90 -2.13 20.58
C PHE A 74 1.97 -3.27 20.13
N LEU A 75 2.50 -4.43 19.73
CA LEU A 75 1.68 -5.60 19.38
C LEU A 75 0.74 -6.02 20.52
N LYS A 76 1.15 -5.91 21.78
CA LYS A 76 0.29 -6.21 22.93
C LYS A 76 -0.90 -5.26 23.08
N THR A 77 -0.83 -4.07 22.50
CA THR A 77 -1.92 -3.08 22.54
C THR A 77 -2.98 -3.31 21.48
N LEU A 78 -2.69 -4.14 20.48
CA LEU A 78 -3.58 -4.43 19.37
C LEU A 78 -4.42 -5.68 19.65
N THR A 79 -5.54 -5.78 18.93
CA THR A 79 -6.38 -6.97 18.88
C THR A 79 -6.04 -7.78 17.63
N PRO A 80 -5.91 -9.13 17.72
CA PRO A 80 -5.65 -9.93 16.54
C PRO A 80 -6.80 -9.86 15.51
N PRO A 81 -6.54 -10.09 14.24
CA PRO A 81 -5.23 -10.43 13.69
C PRO A 81 -4.27 -9.24 13.61
N TYR A 82 -2.98 -9.52 13.81
CA TYR A 82 -1.90 -8.53 13.71
C TYR A 82 -1.45 -8.36 12.26
N VAL A 83 -1.28 -7.12 11.82
CA VAL A 83 -0.86 -6.82 10.44
C VAL A 83 0.54 -6.23 10.45
N LEU A 84 1.51 -6.97 9.92
CA LEU A 84 2.90 -6.56 9.79
C LEU A 84 3.22 -6.32 8.32
N LYS A 85 3.76 -5.15 7.98
CA LYS A 85 4.08 -4.80 6.60
C LYS A 85 5.52 -4.32 6.47
N ALA A 86 6.31 -4.98 5.63
CA ALA A 86 7.60 -4.44 5.21
C ALA A 86 7.39 -3.08 4.53
N ASP A 87 8.20 -2.08 4.86
CA ASP A 87 8.00 -0.70 4.40
C ASP A 87 8.17 -0.56 2.89
N GLY A 88 9.19 -1.20 2.32
CA GLY A 88 9.49 -1.13 0.89
C GLY A 88 8.63 -2.06 0.02
N LEU A 89 8.90 -1.99 -1.30
CA LEU A 89 8.30 -2.90 -2.26
C LEU A 89 8.81 -4.33 -2.04
N ALA A 90 7.89 -5.27 -1.90
CA ALA A 90 8.19 -6.68 -1.67
C ALA A 90 7.31 -7.58 -2.55
N ALA A 91 6.94 -7.11 -3.73
CA ALA A 91 6.12 -7.84 -4.72
C ALA A 91 4.86 -8.50 -4.13
N GLY A 92 4.16 -7.77 -3.24
CA GLY A 92 2.96 -8.26 -2.56
C GLY A 92 3.21 -9.25 -1.41
N LYS A 93 4.45 -9.69 -1.19
CA LYS A 93 4.79 -10.71 -0.17
C LYS A 93 5.14 -10.12 1.20
N GLY A 94 5.36 -8.81 1.28
CA GLY A 94 5.80 -8.11 2.49
C GLY A 94 4.69 -7.81 3.49
N VAL A 95 3.50 -8.39 3.36
CA VAL A 95 2.36 -8.21 4.27
C VAL A 95 2.04 -9.55 4.93
N LEU A 96 2.07 -9.57 6.26
CA LEU A 96 1.72 -10.73 7.07
C LEU A 96 0.50 -10.39 7.92
N ILE A 97 -0.46 -11.29 7.97
CA ILE A 97 -1.66 -11.20 8.83
C ILE A 97 -1.62 -12.42 9.74
N ILE A 98 -1.54 -12.22 11.05
CA ILE A 98 -1.17 -13.22 12.02
C ILE A 98 -2.14 -13.17 13.19
N ASP A 99 -2.71 -14.32 13.57
CA ASP A 99 -3.71 -14.41 14.64
C ASP A 99 -3.10 -14.57 16.05
N ASN A 100 -1.85 -14.97 16.13
CA ASN A 100 -1.17 -15.28 17.37
C ASN A 100 -0.09 -14.28 17.73
N LEU A 101 -0.08 -13.75 18.95
CA LEU A 101 0.88 -12.73 19.39
C LEU A 101 2.33 -13.24 19.41
N GLU A 102 2.56 -14.48 19.81
CA GLU A 102 3.91 -15.05 19.85
C GLU A 102 4.48 -15.19 18.44
N GLU A 103 3.66 -15.67 17.50
CA GLU A 103 4.01 -15.73 16.09
C GLU A 103 4.26 -14.33 15.52
N ALA A 104 3.42 -13.33 15.83
CA ALA A 104 3.61 -11.96 15.39
C ALA A 104 4.94 -11.35 15.90
N ASN A 105 5.31 -11.63 17.16
CA ASN A 105 6.59 -11.22 17.72
C ASN A 105 7.77 -11.89 17.00
N ASN A 106 7.67 -13.17 16.70
CA ASN A 106 8.71 -13.91 15.98
C ASN A 106 8.88 -13.37 14.55
N GLU A 107 7.76 -13.17 13.87
CA GLU A 107 7.77 -12.61 12.51
C GLU A 107 8.30 -11.17 12.46
N LEU A 108 7.96 -10.33 13.43
CA LEU A 108 8.52 -8.99 13.53
C LEU A 108 10.05 -9.03 13.67
N ARG A 109 10.56 -9.96 14.49
CA ARG A 109 12.01 -10.18 14.64
C ARG A 109 12.65 -10.67 13.35
N GLU A 110 12.06 -11.66 12.69
CA GLU A 110 12.56 -12.18 11.42
C GLU A 110 12.54 -11.11 10.31
N MET A 111 11.53 -10.27 10.29
CA MET A 111 11.48 -9.16 9.33
C MET A 111 12.60 -8.14 9.59
N LEU A 112 12.76 -7.66 10.82
CA LEU A 112 13.67 -6.55 11.16
C LEU A 112 15.12 -6.97 11.33
N VAL A 113 15.39 -8.16 11.92
CA VAL A 113 16.73 -8.65 12.25
C VAL A 113 17.18 -9.71 11.26
N GLY A 114 16.29 -10.62 10.87
CA GLY A 114 16.55 -11.66 9.86
C GLY A 114 16.51 -11.16 8.42
N GLU A 115 16.12 -9.87 8.22
CA GLU A 115 16.02 -9.25 6.89
C GLU A 115 15.17 -10.08 5.91
N LYS A 116 14.07 -10.66 6.39
CA LYS A 116 13.22 -11.62 5.65
C LYS A 116 12.83 -11.14 4.24
N PHE A 117 12.68 -9.84 4.02
CA PHE A 117 12.38 -9.21 2.73
C PHE A 117 13.51 -8.27 2.27
N GLY A 118 14.73 -8.52 2.70
CA GLY A 118 15.90 -7.69 2.37
C GLY A 118 15.73 -6.24 2.85
N ILE A 119 16.19 -5.28 2.07
CA ILE A 119 16.12 -3.83 2.40
C ILE A 119 14.70 -3.36 2.68
N ALA A 120 13.68 -3.99 2.06
CA ALA A 120 12.28 -3.63 2.28
C ALA A 120 11.84 -3.80 3.74
N SER A 121 12.46 -4.73 4.48
CA SER A 121 12.19 -4.98 5.90
C SER A 121 13.13 -4.25 6.87
N SER A 122 13.92 -3.27 6.42
CA SER A 122 14.68 -2.37 7.31
C SER A 122 13.77 -1.57 8.24
N LYS A 123 12.50 -1.43 7.85
CA LYS A 123 11.40 -0.91 8.66
C LYS A 123 10.19 -1.83 8.49
N VAL A 124 9.42 -1.97 9.55
CA VAL A 124 8.12 -2.65 9.54
C VAL A 124 7.06 -1.71 10.08
N VAL A 125 5.98 -1.57 9.33
CA VAL A 125 4.77 -0.88 9.75
C VAL A 125 3.83 -1.93 10.34
N ILE A 126 3.49 -1.80 11.61
CA ILE A 126 2.47 -2.61 12.28
C ILE A 126 1.17 -1.81 12.27
N GLU A 127 0.08 -2.44 11.82
CA GLU A 127 -1.23 -1.80 11.71
C GLU A 127 -2.30 -2.62 12.46
N GLU A 128 -3.36 -1.92 12.88
CA GLU A 128 -4.59 -2.63 13.23
C GLU A 128 -5.18 -3.31 11.99
N PHE A 129 -5.84 -4.42 12.20
CA PHE A 129 -6.57 -5.08 11.12
C PHE A 129 -7.89 -4.34 10.84
N LEU A 130 -8.10 -3.98 9.59
CA LEU A 130 -9.37 -3.44 9.13
C LEU A 130 -10.19 -4.55 8.49
N ASP A 131 -11.30 -4.91 9.12
CA ASP A 131 -12.27 -5.84 8.55
C ASP A 131 -13.20 -5.09 7.57
N GLY A 132 -13.37 -5.64 6.38
CA GLY A 132 -14.23 -5.04 5.37
C GLY A 132 -13.99 -5.56 3.96
N ILE A 133 -14.73 -4.97 3.03
CA ILE A 133 -14.60 -5.31 1.60
C ILE A 133 -13.63 -4.32 0.96
N GLU A 134 -12.57 -4.85 0.36
CA GLU A 134 -11.58 -4.04 -0.37
C GLU A 134 -12.20 -3.42 -1.63
N LEU A 135 -11.88 -2.15 -1.86
CA LEU A 135 -12.32 -1.38 -3.02
C LEU A 135 -11.18 -0.51 -3.52
N SER A 136 -10.88 -0.60 -4.80
CA SER A 136 -9.98 0.31 -5.49
C SER A 136 -10.76 1.48 -6.09
N CYS A 137 -10.40 2.69 -5.71
CA CYS A 137 -10.91 3.92 -6.30
C CYS A 137 -9.77 4.62 -7.04
N PHE A 138 -9.94 4.84 -8.34
CA PHE A 138 -8.91 5.40 -9.20
C PHE A 138 -9.19 6.86 -9.50
N VAL A 139 -8.15 7.67 -9.47
CA VAL A 139 -8.21 9.09 -9.80
C VAL A 139 -7.16 9.41 -10.85
N LEU A 140 -7.62 10.01 -11.95
CA LEU A 140 -6.74 10.61 -12.94
C LEU A 140 -6.64 12.11 -12.68
N THR A 141 -5.42 12.64 -12.59
CA THR A 141 -5.22 14.07 -12.32
C THR A 141 -4.08 14.65 -13.16
N ASP A 142 -4.20 15.93 -13.47
CA ASP A 142 -3.13 16.75 -14.05
C ASP A 142 -2.41 17.62 -13.00
N GLY A 143 -2.77 17.45 -11.72
CA GLY A 143 -2.25 18.22 -10.59
C GLY A 143 -3.10 19.45 -10.23
N VAL A 144 -4.10 19.83 -11.04
CA VAL A 144 -5.04 20.93 -10.83
C VAL A 144 -6.48 20.39 -10.84
N ASN A 145 -6.78 19.60 -11.86
CA ASN A 145 -8.08 18.96 -12.03
C ASN A 145 -7.94 17.46 -11.81
N TYR A 146 -9.05 16.82 -11.48
CA TYR A 146 -9.09 15.37 -11.37
C TYR A 146 -10.37 14.77 -11.94
N LYS A 147 -10.32 13.47 -12.23
CA LYS A 147 -11.45 12.68 -12.67
C LYS A 147 -11.44 11.34 -11.93
N VAL A 148 -12.51 11.06 -11.22
CA VAL A 148 -12.71 9.74 -10.62
C VAL A 148 -13.08 8.77 -11.74
N LEU A 149 -12.35 7.66 -11.82
CA LEU A 149 -12.57 6.57 -12.76
C LEU A 149 -13.47 5.51 -12.14
N PRO A 150 -14.01 4.56 -12.92
CA PRO A 150 -14.77 3.43 -12.39
C PRO A 150 -13.97 2.67 -11.34
N THR A 151 -14.62 2.33 -10.24
CA THR A 151 -14.04 1.54 -9.16
C THR A 151 -13.81 0.09 -9.58
N ALA A 152 -12.86 -0.57 -8.93
CA ALA A 152 -12.65 -2.00 -9.12
C ALA A 152 -12.49 -2.72 -7.76
N LYS A 153 -12.86 -4.00 -7.76
CA LYS A 153 -12.49 -4.95 -6.72
C LYS A 153 -11.66 -6.04 -7.38
N ASP A 154 -10.46 -6.22 -6.92
CA ASP A 154 -9.62 -7.33 -7.31
C ASP A 154 -9.75 -8.50 -6.33
N TYR A 155 -9.43 -9.68 -6.84
CA TYR A 155 -9.40 -10.92 -6.09
C TYR A 155 -7.97 -11.43 -6.11
N LYS A 156 -7.32 -11.42 -4.96
CA LYS A 156 -5.88 -11.72 -4.82
C LYS A 156 -5.61 -13.13 -4.34
N ARG A 157 -6.52 -13.72 -3.57
CA ARG A 157 -6.30 -15.03 -2.95
C ARG A 157 -6.55 -16.17 -3.93
N ILE A 158 -5.72 -17.21 -3.83
CA ILE A 158 -5.74 -18.34 -4.77
C ILE A 158 -6.91 -19.29 -4.55
N GLY A 159 -7.45 -19.36 -3.34
CA GLY A 159 -8.48 -20.32 -2.94
C GLY A 159 -9.91 -19.75 -3.02
N GLU A 160 -10.88 -20.65 -3.06
CA GLU A 160 -12.29 -20.29 -2.98
C GLU A 160 -12.63 -19.60 -1.67
N GLY A 161 -13.64 -18.71 -1.68
CA GLY A 161 -14.07 -17.97 -0.50
C GLY A 161 -13.04 -16.98 0.01
N ASP A 162 -12.20 -16.43 -0.87
CA ASP A 162 -11.15 -15.47 -0.53
C ASP A 162 -10.16 -16.02 0.50
N SER A 163 -9.65 -17.23 0.25
CA SER A 163 -8.75 -17.98 1.13
C SER A 163 -7.40 -18.29 0.48
N GLY A 164 -6.42 -18.69 1.28
CA GLY A 164 -5.09 -19.08 0.83
C GLY A 164 -4.14 -17.89 0.62
N LEU A 165 -3.06 -18.12 -0.12
CA LEU A 165 -2.00 -17.14 -0.34
C LEU A 165 -2.43 -16.04 -1.33
N ASN A 166 -1.90 -14.85 -1.12
CA ASN A 166 -2.05 -13.75 -2.08
C ASN A 166 -1.26 -14.03 -3.36
N THR A 167 -1.86 -13.65 -4.49
CA THR A 167 -1.27 -13.68 -5.82
C THR A 167 -1.15 -12.26 -6.37
N GLY A 168 -0.63 -12.12 -7.57
CA GLY A 168 -0.63 -10.84 -8.31
C GLY A 168 -2.02 -10.41 -8.83
N GLY A 169 -3.04 -11.26 -8.65
CA GLY A 169 -4.43 -11.04 -9.05
C GLY A 169 -5.00 -12.26 -9.77
N MET A 170 -6.17 -12.73 -9.31
CA MET A 170 -6.92 -13.84 -9.91
C MET A 170 -8.04 -13.34 -10.83
N GLY A 171 -8.41 -12.07 -10.69
CA GLY A 171 -9.45 -11.43 -11.49
C GLY A 171 -9.87 -10.11 -10.85
N ALA A 172 -10.65 -9.32 -11.59
CA ALA A 172 -11.21 -8.06 -11.09
C ALA A 172 -12.62 -7.83 -11.65
N ILE A 173 -13.42 -7.10 -10.89
CA ILE A 173 -14.75 -6.63 -11.31
C ILE A 173 -14.75 -5.10 -11.32
N SER A 174 -15.21 -4.52 -12.43
CA SER A 174 -15.39 -3.07 -12.56
C SER A 174 -16.60 -2.77 -13.47
N PRO A 175 -17.44 -1.79 -13.15
CA PRO A 175 -17.56 -1.10 -11.87
C PRO A 175 -18.06 -2.03 -10.76
N VAL A 176 -17.76 -1.66 -9.50
CA VAL A 176 -18.14 -2.47 -8.34
C VAL A 176 -19.60 -2.20 -7.94
N PRO A 177 -20.50 -3.22 -7.88
CA PRO A 177 -21.93 -2.99 -7.66
C PRO A 177 -22.30 -2.35 -6.32
N PHE A 178 -21.51 -2.58 -5.25
CA PHE A 178 -21.75 -1.97 -3.94
C PHE A 178 -21.18 -0.55 -3.81
N ALA A 179 -20.31 -0.10 -4.71
CA ALA A 179 -19.75 1.25 -4.72
C ALA A 179 -20.79 2.27 -5.23
N LYS A 180 -21.83 2.48 -4.43
CA LYS A 180 -22.90 3.42 -4.74
C LYS A 180 -22.42 4.87 -4.62
N LYS A 181 -23.19 5.79 -5.21
CA LYS A 181 -22.88 7.22 -5.26
C LYS A 181 -22.58 7.82 -3.87
N GLU A 182 -23.28 7.38 -2.84
CA GLU A 182 -23.05 7.87 -1.46
C GLU A 182 -21.64 7.53 -0.95
N LEU A 183 -21.18 6.29 -1.20
CA LEU A 183 -19.82 5.86 -0.85
C LEU A 183 -18.77 6.63 -1.66
N LEU A 184 -18.98 6.79 -2.96
CA LEU A 184 -18.07 7.56 -3.83
C LEU A 184 -17.96 9.02 -3.40
N ASN A 185 -19.09 9.67 -3.09
CA ASN A 185 -19.09 11.03 -2.54
C ASN A 185 -18.33 11.11 -1.21
N LYS A 186 -18.47 10.13 -0.33
CA LYS A 186 -17.75 10.07 0.94
C LYS A 186 -16.24 9.92 0.72
N ILE A 187 -15.83 9.11 -0.24
CA ILE A 187 -14.41 8.96 -0.62
C ILE A 187 -13.87 10.29 -1.13
N GLU A 188 -14.56 10.90 -2.10
CA GLU A 188 -14.15 12.17 -2.73
C GLU A 188 -14.06 13.34 -1.74
N GLN A 189 -14.87 13.33 -0.67
CA GLN A 189 -14.86 14.38 0.36
C GLN A 189 -13.78 14.19 1.42
N ASN A 190 -13.33 12.96 1.67
CA ASN A 190 -12.43 12.66 2.79
C ASN A 190 -11.02 12.25 2.35
N ILE A 191 -10.82 11.99 1.07
CA ILE A 191 -9.56 11.58 0.48
C ILE A 191 -9.20 12.50 -0.69
#